data_6bb46beede0ca5424885fcf2650ba95f
#
_entry.id   6bb46beede0ca5424885fcf2650ba95f
#
_cell.length_a   1.000
_cell.length_b   1.000
_cell.length_c   1.000
_cell.angle_alpha   90.00
_cell.angle_beta   90.00
_cell.angle_gamma   90.00
#
_symmetry.space_group_name_H-M   'P 1'
#
loop_
_entity.id
_entity.type
_entity.pdbx_description
1 polymer ?
#
loop_
_entity_poly.entity_id
_entity_poly.type
_entity_poly.pdbx_seq_one_letter_code
_entity_poly.pdbx_strand_id
1 'polypeptide(L)'
;KQYVLAFAGTNDWRDWLSNVRQATGYDDVQYNQAVAAAKSAKAAFGDALVIAGHSLGGGLAATAALATGTVAVTFNAAGVSDYTLNRLGIDPTAAKKDAEAGSIRRYSEQYDMLTSTQESTSLIPDAIGHNITLANNDTLTGIDDWRPSKHLDRSLTAHGIDKVISSMAEQKPWEAKANA
;
A
#
# COMPACT_ATOMS: atom_id res chain seq x y z
N LYS A 1 -2.62 -1.68 25.23
CA LYS A 1 -1.47 -1.06 24.55
C LYS A 1 -1.28 -1.76 23.21
N GLN A 2 -1.10 -1.00 22.14
CA GLN A 2 -0.92 -1.50 20.78
C GLN A 2 0.49 -1.17 20.30
N TYR A 3 1.08 -2.05 19.51
CA TYR A 3 2.40 -1.89 18.92
C TYR A 3 2.29 -1.85 17.40
N VAL A 4 3.08 -1.01 16.75
CA VAL A 4 3.10 -0.87 15.30
C VAL A 4 4.49 -1.19 14.78
N LEU A 5 4.56 -2.16 13.86
CA LEU A 5 5.75 -2.39 13.03
C LEU A 5 5.52 -1.66 11.70
N ALA A 6 6.28 -0.60 11.46
CA ALA A 6 6.18 0.20 10.25
C ALA A 6 7.31 -0.10 9.27
N PHE A 7 6.96 -0.38 8.01
CA PHE A 7 7.92 -0.51 6.91
C PHE A 7 7.99 0.79 6.12
N ALA A 8 9.20 1.35 6.04
CA ALA A 8 9.46 2.51 5.21
C ALA A 8 9.44 2.12 3.72
N GLY A 9 8.92 3.03 2.88
CA GLY A 9 9.15 2.99 1.45
C GLY A 9 10.54 3.50 1.09
N THR A 10 10.83 3.63 -0.20
CA THR A 10 12.07 4.25 -0.66
C THR A 10 12.03 5.76 -0.49
N ASN A 11 13.18 6.37 -0.12
CA ASN A 11 13.31 7.83 -0.04
C ASN A 11 13.17 8.48 -1.42
N ASP A 12 13.57 7.77 -2.48
CA ASP A 12 13.49 8.19 -3.87
C ASP A 12 12.25 7.61 -4.56
N TRP A 13 11.11 7.65 -3.89
CA TRP A 13 9.87 7.04 -4.37
C TRP A 13 9.41 7.58 -5.74
N ARG A 14 9.76 8.81 -6.11
CA ARG A 14 9.45 9.39 -7.42
C ARG A 14 10.21 8.69 -8.55
N ASP A 15 11.50 8.45 -8.33
CA ASP A 15 12.36 7.71 -9.27
C ASP A 15 11.94 6.23 -9.31
N TRP A 16 11.62 5.66 -8.16
CA TRP A 16 11.09 4.31 -8.07
C TRP A 16 9.77 4.15 -8.85
N LEU A 17 8.82 5.07 -8.73
CA LEU A 17 7.57 5.07 -9.51
C LEU A 17 7.83 5.17 -11.02
N SER A 18 8.82 5.96 -11.43
CA SER A 18 9.19 6.09 -12.85
C SER A 18 9.73 4.77 -13.39
N ASN A 19 10.39 3.99 -12.56
CA ASN A 19 11.00 2.71 -12.90
C ASN A 19 10.11 1.51 -12.63
N VAL A 20 9.00 1.67 -11.90
CA VAL A 20 8.12 0.55 -11.51
C VAL A 20 7.53 -0.20 -12.70
N ARG A 21 7.36 0.46 -13.83
CA ARG A 21 6.94 -0.16 -15.09
C ARG A 21 8.00 -1.09 -15.69
N GLN A 22 9.26 -0.94 -15.28
CA GLN A 22 10.38 -1.75 -15.74
C GLN A 22 10.83 -2.78 -14.69
N ALA A 23 10.46 -2.56 -13.42
CA ALA A 23 10.85 -3.40 -12.30
C ALA A 23 9.85 -4.55 -12.11
N THR A 24 10.06 -5.65 -12.81
CA THR A 24 9.31 -6.90 -12.59
C THR A 24 9.85 -7.74 -11.43
N GLY A 25 10.87 -7.28 -10.73
CA GLY A 25 11.51 -7.97 -9.61
C GLY A 25 11.67 -7.04 -8.42
N TYR A 26 10.77 -7.15 -7.43
CA TYR A 26 11.09 -6.70 -6.09
C TYR A 26 12.23 -7.55 -5.55
N ASP A 27 13.16 -6.92 -4.86
CA ASP A 27 14.27 -7.60 -4.23
C ASP A 27 13.74 -8.63 -3.21
N ASP A 28 13.86 -9.91 -3.52
CA ASP A 28 13.45 -11.03 -2.65
C ASP A 28 14.04 -10.90 -1.25
N VAL A 29 15.19 -10.26 -1.11
CA VAL A 29 15.85 -9.99 0.17
C VAL A 29 15.01 -9.08 1.05
N GLN A 30 14.43 -8.01 0.50
CA GLN A 30 13.59 -7.09 1.26
C GLN A 30 12.32 -7.78 1.80
N TYR A 31 11.67 -8.61 0.98
CA TYR A 31 10.50 -9.38 1.41
C TYR A 31 10.86 -10.40 2.50
N ASN A 32 11.98 -11.10 2.37
CA ASN A 32 12.48 -12.02 3.38
C ASN A 32 12.77 -11.32 4.71
N GLN A 33 13.40 -10.15 4.66
CA GLN A 33 13.70 -9.34 5.85
C GLN A 33 12.42 -8.82 6.52
N ALA A 34 11.44 -8.36 5.73
CA ALA A 34 10.17 -7.89 6.24
C ALA A 34 9.41 -9.00 6.97
N VAL A 35 9.35 -10.21 6.38
CA VAL A 35 8.71 -11.37 6.99
C VAL A 35 9.44 -11.78 8.28
N ALA A 36 10.77 -11.80 8.29
CA ALA A 36 11.56 -12.13 9.48
C ALA A 36 11.33 -11.12 10.62
N ALA A 37 11.32 -9.82 10.31
CA ALA A 37 11.03 -8.76 11.27
C ALA A 37 9.61 -8.89 11.84
N ALA A 38 8.63 -9.18 11.00
CA ALA A 38 7.23 -9.38 11.43
C ALA A 38 7.08 -10.63 12.32
N LYS A 39 7.76 -11.73 12.01
CA LYS A 39 7.77 -12.93 12.87
C LYS A 39 8.31 -12.63 14.25
N SER A 40 9.43 -11.89 14.32
CA SER A 40 10.03 -11.48 15.62
C SER A 40 9.10 -10.56 16.41
N ALA A 41 8.49 -9.58 15.75
CA ALA A 41 7.54 -8.67 16.38
C ALA A 41 6.26 -9.40 16.84
N LYS A 42 5.74 -10.33 16.04
CA LYS A 42 4.57 -11.15 16.42
C LYS A 42 4.87 -12.02 17.63
N ALA A 43 6.04 -12.62 17.72
CA ALA A 43 6.47 -13.39 18.88
C ALA A 43 6.56 -12.52 20.14
N ALA A 44 6.99 -11.25 20.02
CA ALA A 44 7.14 -10.35 21.15
C ALA A 44 5.81 -9.72 21.60
N PHE A 45 4.91 -9.38 20.67
CA PHE A 45 3.74 -8.53 20.95
C PHE A 45 2.39 -9.22 20.71
N GLY A 46 2.39 -10.39 20.08
CA GLY A 46 1.18 -11.19 19.84
C GLY A 46 0.13 -10.41 19.07
N ASP A 47 -1.11 -10.48 19.51
CA ASP A 47 -2.26 -9.83 18.86
C ASP A 47 -2.34 -8.31 19.11
N ALA A 48 -1.45 -7.76 19.93
CA ALA A 48 -1.30 -6.31 20.07
C ALA A 48 -0.49 -5.66 18.95
N LEU A 49 0.07 -6.46 18.02
CA LEU A 49 0.83 -5.99 16.87
C LEU A 49 -0.08 -5.61 15.71
N VAL A 50 0.20 -4.45 15.12
CA VAL A 50 -0.32 -4.02 13.80
C VAL A 50 0.87 -3.72 12.90
N ILE A 51 0.79 -4.09 11.63
CA ILE A 51 1.83 -3.78 10.65
C ILE A 51 1.34 -2.64 9.77
N ALA A 52 2.22 -1.69 9.44
CA ALA A 52 1.88 -0.56 8.60
C ALA A 52 2.96 -0.27 7.56
N GLY A 53 2.58 0.35 6.44
CA GLY A 53 3.53 0.75 5.42
C GLY A 53 2.93 1.64 4.33
N HIS A 54 3.79 2.45 3.72
CA HIS A 54 3.45 3.33 2.61
C HIS A 54 4.25 2.96 1.37
N SER A 55 3.61 3.02 0.19
CA SER A 55 4.26 2.76 -1.10
C SER A 55 4.89 1.35 -1.16
N LEU A 56 6.18 1.21 -1.47
CA LEU A 56 6.91 -0.05 -1.39
C LEU A 56 6.79 -0.68 0.00
N GLY A 57 6.93 0.12 1.06
CA GLY A 57 6.73 -0.34 2.45
C GLY A 57 5.32 -0.88 2.70
N GLY A 58 4.32 -0.40 1.95
CA GLY A 58 2.97 -0.95 1.97
C GLY A 58 2.89 -2.37 1.42
N GLY A 59 3.58 -2.66 0.33
CA GLY A 59 3.72 -4.02 -0.20
C GLY A 59 4.44 -4.97 0.76
N LEU A 60 5.52 -4.49 1.38
CA LEU A 60 6.26 -5.23 2.41
C LEU A 60 5.36 -5.51 3.63
N ALA A 61 4.60 -4.51 4.08
CA ALA A 61 3.68 -4.63 5.22
C ALA A 61 2.57 -5.66 4.96
N ALA A 62 1.95 -5.59 3.78
CA ALA A 62 0.91 -6.55 3.38
C ALA A 62 1.44 -7.98 3.36
N THR A 63 2.60 -8.20 2.72
CA THR A 63 3.23 -9.52 2.64
C THR A 63 3.62 -10.05 4.02
N ALA A 64 4.23 -9.22 4.85
CA ALA A 64 4.62 -9.58 6.22
C ALA A 64 3.40 -9.92 7.10
N ALA A 65 2.31 -9.19 6.95
CA ALA A 65 1.05 -9.46 7.65
C ALA A 65 0.45 -10.81 7.24
N LEU A 66 0.40 -11.09 5.95
CA LEU A 66 -0.09 -12.39 5.44
C LEU A 66 0.77 -13.55 5.92
N ALA A 67 2.09 -13.39 5.94
CA ALA A 67 3.01 -14.43 6.40
C ALA A 67 2.90 -14.74 7.90
N THR A 68 2.40 -13.81 8.70
CA THR A 68 2.35 -13.92 10.18
C THR A 68 0.95 -13.98 10.75
N GLY A 69 -0.09 -13.90 9.91
CA GLY A 69 -1.47 -13.83 10.38
C GLY A 69 -1.74 -12.58 11.23
N THR A 70 -1.11 -11.45 10.87
CA THR A 70 -1.23 -10.17 11.56
C THR A 70 -2.07 -9.20 10.75
N VAL A 71 -2.79 -8.30 11.38
CA VAL A 71 -3.50 -7.23 10.68
C VAL A 71 -2.55 -6.15 10.19
N ALA A 72 -2.87 -5.55 9.05
CA ALA A 72 -2.08 -4.46 8.51
C ALA A 72 -2.95 -3.29 8.04
N VAL A 73 -2.31 -2.12 8.03
CA VAL A 73 -2.85 -0.90 7.43
C VAL A 73 -1.82 -0.36 6.44
N THR A 74 -2.21 -0.21 5.20
CA THR A 74 -1.29 0.27 4.15
C THR A 74 -1.83 1.52 3.47
N PHE A 75 -0.90 2.33 2.95
CA PHE A 75 -1.19 3.63 2.35
C PHE A 75 -0.54 3.71 0.98
N ASN A 76 -1.33 3.94 -0.07
CA ASN A 76 -0.86 3.97 -1.46
C ASN A 76 0.13 2.83 -1.77
N ALA A 77 -0.24 1.62 -1.37
CA ALA A 77 0.67 0.48 -1.31
C ALA A 77 1.05 -0.01 -2.70
N ALA A 78 2.30 -0.45 -2.83
CA ALA A 78 2.74 -1.23 -3.97
C ALA A 78 2.06 -2.61 -4.00
N GLY A 79 1.78 -3.10 -5.21
CA GLY A 79 1.26 -4.44 -5.42
C GLY A 79 2.30 -5.51 -5.10
N VAL A 80 1.81 -6.71 -4.87
CA VAL A 80 2.65 -7.89 -4.61
C VAL A 80 2.29 -8.99 -5.59
N SER A 81 3.30 -9.52 -6.29
CA SER A 81 3.08 -10.58 -7.26
C SER A 81 2.73 -11.92 -6.61
N ASP A 82 1.96 -12.74 -7.32
CA ASP A 82 1.67 -14.10 -6.90
C ASP A 82 2.94 -14.93 -6.75
N TYR A 83 3.97 -14.68 -7.58
CA TYR A 83 5.29 -15.29 -7.45
C TYR A 83 5.90 -15.04 -6.08
N THR A 84 5.90 -13.78 -5.60
CA THR A 84 6.45 -13.43 -4.28
C THR A 84 5.71 -14.16 -3.16
N LEU A 85 4.36 -14.20 -3.21
CA LEU A 85 3.55 -14.90 -2.22
C LEU A 85 3.82 -16.41 -2.23
N ASN A 86 3.81 -17.04 -3.41
CA ASN A 86 4.10 -18.47 -3.56
C ASN A 86 5.48 -18.85 -3.04
N ARG A 87 6.49 -18.04 -3.36
CA ARG A 87 7.87 -18.24 -2.88
C ARG A 87 7.96 -18.22 -1.34
N LEU A 88 7.13 -17.43 -0.68
CA LEU A 88 7.05 -17.36 0.79
C LEU A 88 6.12 -18.42 1.40
N GLY A 89 5.57 -19.32 0.58
CA GLY A 89 4.66 -20.37 1.04
C GLY A 89 3.24 -19.87 1.32
N ILE A 90 2.85 -18.72 0.76
CA ILE A 90 1.52 -18.13 0.92
C ILE A 90 0.70 -18.41 -0.33
N ASP A 91 -0.49 -19.02 -0.16
CA ASP A 91 -1.45 -19.18 -1.26
C ASP A 91 -2.03 -17.81 -1.66
N PRO A 92 -1.77 -17.31 -2.88
CA PRO A 92 -2.20 -15.97 -3.27
C PRO A 92 -3.71 -15.79 -3.25
N THR A 93 -4.47 -16.78 -3.67
CA THR A 93 -5.94 -16.70 -3.76
C THR A 93 -6.57 -16.62 -2.37
N ALA A 94 -6.19 -17.50 -1.47
CA ALA A 94 -6.69 -17.51 -0.10
C ALA A 94 -6.26 -16.27 0.66
N ALA A 95 -5.01 -15.85 0.51
CA ALA A 95 -4.45 -14.68 1.17
C ALA A 95 -5.12 -13.37 0.74
N LYS A 96 -5.34 -13.18 -0.56
CA LYS A 96 -6.03 -12.00 -1.09
C LYS A 96 -7.47 -11.93 -0.62
N LYS A 97 -8.18 -13.06 -0.57
CA LYS A 97 -9.54 -13.13 -0.05
C LYS A 97 -9.61 -12.75 1.43
N ASP A 98 -8.69 -13.24 2.25
CA ASP A 98 -8.60 -12.90 3.66
C ASP A 98 -8.29 -11.40 3.85
N ALA A 99 -7.37 -10.87 3.08
CA ALA A 99 -7.01 -9.47 3.09
C ALA A 99 -8.20 -8.56 2.73
N GLU A 100 -8.95 -8.89 1.68
CA GLU A 100 -10.16 -8.18 1.26
C GLU A 100 -11.28 -8.24 2.30
N ALA A 101 -11.35 -9.31 3.08
CA ALA A 101 -12.30 -9.45 4.19
C ALA A 101 -11.97 -8.54 5.39
N GLY A 102 -10.84 -7.84 5.38
CA GLY A 102 -10.49 -6.79 6.33
C GLY A 102 -9.24 -7.05 7.17
N SER A 103 -8.51 -8.15 6.97
CA SER A 103 -7.25 -8.36 7.67
C SER A 103 -6.17 -7.35 7.24
N ILE A 104 -6.28 -6.82 6.02
CA ILE A 104 -5.46 -5.70 5.53
C ILE A 104 -6.39 -4.58 5.05
N ARG A 105 -6.29 -3.42 5.66
CA ARG A 105 -6.97 -2.20 5.23
C ARG A 105 -6.02 -1.37 4.38
N ARG A 106 -6.40 -1.15 3.13
CA ARG A 106 -5.61 -0.46 2.14
C ARG A 106 -6.23 0.92 1.85
N TYR A 107 -5.62 1.98 2.38
CA TYR A 107 -6.01 3.35 2.06
C TYR A 107 -5.30 3.82 0.79
N SER A 108 -6.07 4.27 -0.18
CA SER A 108 -5.57 4.79 -1.45
C SER A 108 -6.06 6.21 -1.66
N GLU A 109 -5.13 7.13 -1.87
CA GLU A 109 -5.47 8.52 -2.22
C GLU A 109 -6.00 8.55 -3.66
N GLN A 110 -7.10 9.26 -3.88
CA GLN A 110 -7.61 9.49 -5.23
C GLN A 110 -6.54 10.18 -6.10
N TYR A 111 -6.41 9.80 -7.36
CA TYR A 111 -5.37 10.22 -8.29
C TYR A 111 -3.96 9.72 -8.00
N ASP A 112 -3.76 8.88 -6.99
CA ASP A 112 -2.46 8.26 -6.77
C ASP A 112 -1.96 7.55 -8.05
N MET A 113 -0.73 7.89 -8.46
CA MET A 113 -0.17 7.37 -9.71
C MET A 113 0.06 5.86 -9.67
N LEU A 114 0.46 5.33 -8.54
CA LEU A 114 0.70 3.89 -8.40
C LEU A 114 -0.61 3.11 -8.48
N THR A 115 -1.63 3.52 -7.74
CA THR A 115 -2.95 2.90 -7.76
C THR A 115 -3.57 2.96 -9.15
N SER A 116 -3.55 4.13 -9.80
CA SER A 116 -4.07 4.31 -11.16
C SER A 116 -3.34 3.46 -12.20
N THR A 117 -2.04 3.24 -12.03
CA THR A 117 -1.25 2.40 -12.92
C THR A 117 -1.55 0.91 -12.70
N GLN A 118 -1.72 0.47 -11.46
CA GLN A 118 -2.12 -0.90 -11.13
C GLN A 118 -3.49 -1.25 -11.70
N GLU A 119 -4.46 -0.36 -11.54
CA GLU A 119 -5.82 -0.55 -12.06
C GLU A 119 -5.91 -0.51 -13.60
N SER A 120 -4.97 0.16 -14.26
CA SER A 120 -5.00 0.36 -15.73
C SER A 120 -4.24 -0.69 -16.53
N THR A 121 -3.42 -1.53 -15.89
CA THR A 121 -2.59 -2.54 -16.57
C THR A 121 -2.44 -3.83 -15.77
N SER A 122 -2.68 -4.95 -16.43
CA SER A 122 -2.49 -6.28 -15.85
C SER A 122 -1.01 -6.69 -15.68
N LEU A 123 -0.08 -5.85 -16.12
CA LEU A 123 1.36 -6.14 -16.01
C LEU A 123 1.94 -5.77 -14.64
N ILE A 124 1.25 -4.91 -13.89
CA ILE A 124 1.66 -4.48 -12.55
C ILE A 124 0.72 -5.12 -11.54
N PRO A 125 1.24 -5.84 -10.54
CA PRO A 125 0.41 -6.47 -9.52
C PRO A 125 -0.44 -5.45 -8.76
N ASP A 126 -1.67 -5.81 -8.44
CA ASP A 126 -2.55 -5.01 -7.59
C ASP A 126 -2.06 -5.02 -6.13
N ALA A 127 -2.31 -3.92 -5.44
CA ALA A 127 -2.10 -3.84 -4.01
C ALA A 127 -3.11 -4.75 -3.28
N ILE A 128 -2.64 -5.40 -2.22
CA ILE A 128 -3.42 -6.38 -1.45
C ILE A 128 -4.20 -5.67 -0.34
N GLY A 129 -5.46 -6.03 -0.16
CA GLY A 129 -6.28 -5.61 0.96
C GLY A 129 -7.60 -4.95 0.57
N HIS A 130 -8.46 -4.77 1.56
CA HIS A 130 -9.71 -4.04 1.43
C HIS A 130 -9.43 -2.56 1.14
N ASN A 131 -9.85 -2.10 -0.03
CA ASN A 131 -9.57 -0.74 -0.49
C ASN A 131 -10.52 0.28 0.14
N ILE A 132 -9.93 1.33 0.72
CA ILE A 132 -10.63 2.50 1.23
C ILE A 132 -10.04 3.72 0.51
N THR A 133 -10.82 4.30 -0.40
CA THR A 133 -10.35 5.44 -1.19
C THR A 133 -10.52 6.75 -0.41
N LEU A 134 -9.45 7.51 -0.30
CA LEU A 134 -9.46 8.87 0.24
C LEU A 134 -9.75 9.85 -0.88
N ALA A 135 -10.75 10.71 -0.70
CA ALA A 135 -11.07 11.75 -1.66
C ALA A 135 -9.93 12.77 -1.76
N ASN A 136 -9.64 13.21 -2.97
CA ASN A 136 -8.61 14.22 -3.22
C ASN A 136 -9.28 15.50 -3.72
N ASN A 137 -9.14 16.57 -2.96
CA ASN A 137 -9.71 17.89 -3.26
C ASN A 137 -8.86 18.72 -4.26
N ASP A 138 -7.71 18.19 -4.70
CA ASP A 138 -6.83 18.85 -5.67
C ASP A 138 -7.42 18.72 -7.08
N THR A 139 -8.49 19.46 -7.34
CA THR A 139 -9.15 19.47 -8.64
C THR A 139 -8.43 20.38 -9.62
N LEU A 140 -8.15 19.88 -10.81
CA LEU A 140 -7.67 20.71 -11.92
C LEU A 140 -8.86 21.38 -12.58
N THR A 141 -8.74 22.67 -12.87
CA THR A 141 -9.81 23.46 -13.48
C THR A 141 -9.29 24.31 -14.64
N GLY A 142 -10.16 24.58 -15.61
CA GLY A 142 -9.82 25.45 -16.74
C GLY A 142 -8.69 24.90 -17.61
N ILE A 143 -7.69 25.75 -17.90
CA ILE A 143 -6.55 25.39 -18.77
C ILE A 143 -5.69 24.27 -18.18
N ASP A 144 -5.60 24.17 -16.86
CA ASP A 144 -4.77 23.16 -16.21
C ASP A 144 -5.32 21.75 -16.35
N ASP A 145 -6.63 21.61 -16.51
CA ASP A 145 -7.26 20.31 -16.79
C ASP A 145 -6.86 19.73 -18.16
N TRP A 146 -6.40 20.56 -19.10
CA TRP A 146 -5.92 20.14 -20.41
C TRP A 146 -4.41 19.89 -20.47
N ARG A 147 -3.68 20.08 -19.37
CA ARG A 147 -2.21 19.95 -19.32
C ARG A 147 -1.80 18.61 -18.73
N PRO A 148 -1.22 17.68 -19.53
CA PRO A 148 -0.76 16.39 -19.01
C PRO A 148 0.24 16.50 -17.84
N SER A 149 1.09 17.54 -17.83
CA SER A 149 2.04 17.79 -16.75
C SER A 149 1.36 18.06 -15.40
N LYS A 150 0.21 18.76 -15.41
CA LYS A 150 -0.56 19.04 -14.20
C LYS A 150 -1.25 17.80 -13.63
N HIS A 151 -1.74 16.92 -14.51
CA HIS A 151 -2.26 15.63 -14.09
C HIS A 151 -1.16 14.76 -13.46
N LEU A 152 0.03 14.76 -14.04
CA LEU A 152 1.18 14.04 -13.48
C LEU A 152 1.59 14.62 -12.13
N ASP A 153 1.71 15.95 -12.01
CA ASP A 153 2.04 16.61 -10.74
C ASP A 153 1.04 16.26 -9.64
N ARG A 154 -0.26 16.29 -9.95
CA ARG A 154 -1.33 15.88 -9.02
C ARG A 154 -1.19 14.42 -8.60
N SER A 155 -0.96 13.52 -9.55
CA SER A 155 -0.80 12.10 -9.27
C SER A 155 0.43 11.79 -8.42
N LEU A 156 1.55 12.50 -8.67
CA LEU A 156 2.76 12.39 -7.86
C LEU A 156 2.55 12.91 -6.44
N THR A 157 1.84 14.03 -6.30
CA THR A 157 1.49 14.61 -4.99
C THR A 157 0.55 13.69 -4.22
N ALA A 158 -0.46 13.11 -4.88
CA ALA A 158 -1.39 12.17 -4.28
C ALA A 158 -0.69 10.92 -3.73
N HIS A 159 0.42 10.49 -4.34
CA HIS A 159 1.21 9.36 -3.83
C HIS A 159 1.94 9.66 -2.52
N GLY A 160 2.29 10.91 -2.27
CA GLY A 160 3.11 11.31 -1.11
C GLY A 160 2.42 11.05 0.22
N ILE A 161 3.19 10.61 1.22
CA ILE A 161 2.66 10.29 2.56
C ILE A 161 2.04 11.51 3.25
N ASP A 162 2.56 12.71 3.01
CA ASP A 162 2.03 13.94 3.60
C ASP A 162 0.61 14.22 3.13
N LYS A 163 0.30 13.96 1.85
CA LYS A 163 -1.05 14.07 1.32
C LYS A 163 -1.98 13.05 1.96
N VAL A 164 -1.53 11.81 2.09
CA VAL A 164 -2.31 10.76 2.77
C VAL A 164 -2.60 11.14 4.21
N ILE A 165 -1.61 11.63 4.96
CA ILE A 165 -1.79 12.06 6.35
C ILE A 165 -2.83 13.17 6.46
N SER A 166 -2.74 14.20 5.59
CA SER A 166 -3.71 15.30 5.59
C SER A 166 -5.11 14.83 5.23
N SER A 167 -5.28 13.98 4.22
CA SER A 167 -6.57 13.40 3.82
C SER A 167 -7.16 12.53 4.92
N MET A 168 -6.34 11.72 5.59
CA MET A 168 -6.77 10.90 6.74
C MET A 168 -7.27 11.77 7.89
N ALA A 169 -6.55 12.84 8.23
CA ALA A 169 -6.92 13.74 9.32
C ALA A 169 -8.21 14.51 9.02
N GLU A 170 -8.42 14.90 7.76
CA GLU A 170 -9.61 15.63 7.31
C GLU A 170 -10.85 14.73 7.21
N GLN A 171 -10.71 13.58 6.57
CA GLN A 171 -11.83 12.71 6.21
C GLN A 171 -12.20 11.69 7.28
N LYS A 172 -11.26 11.35 8.17
CA LYS A 172 -11.44 10.35 9.24
C LYS A 172 -12.17 9.08 8.75
N PRO A 173 -11.65 8.40 7.74
CA PRO A 173 -12.38 7.32 7.07
C PRO A 173 -12.76 6.16 7.99
N TRP A 174 -12.08 6.02 9.14
CA TRP A 174 -12.40 5.01 10.16
C TRP A 174 -13.73 5.25 10.90
N GLU A 175 -14.28 6.46 10.84
CA GLU A 175 -15.58 6.79 11.44
C GLU A 175 -16.75 6.34 10.56
N ALA A 176 -16.52 6.06 9.28
CA ALA A 176 -17.54 5.57 8.37
C ALA A 176 -17.89 4.11 8.67
N LYS A 177 -19.19 3.81 8.82
CA LYS A 177 -19.67 2.45 9.13
C LYS A 177 -19.21 1.40 8.11
N ALA A 178 -19.05 1.78 6.85
CA ALA A 178 -18.59 0.89 5.79
C ALA A 178 -17.11 0.47 5.96
N ASN A 179 -16.34 1.24 6.74
CA ASN A 179 -14.90 1.04 6.96
C ASN A 179 -14.58 0.53 8.38
N ALA A 180 -15.60 0.38 9.18
CA ALA A 180 -15.45 -0.06 10.56
C ALA A 180 -15.15 -1.56 10.68
#